data_cdae1f1f157f7197bdbbb378dd085f1d
#
_entry.id   cdae1f1f157f7197bdbbb378dd085f1d
#
_cell.length_a   1.000
_cell.length_b   1.000
_cell.length_c   1.000
_cell.angle_alpha   90.00
_cell.angle_beta   90.00
_cell.angle_gamma   90.00
#
_symmetry.space_group_name_H-M   'P 1'
#
loop_
_entity.id
_entity.type
_entity.pdbx_description
1 polymer ?
#
loop_
_entity_poly.entity_id
_entity_poly.type
_entity_poly.pdbx_seq_one_letter_code
_entity_poly.pdbx_strand_id
1 'polypeptide(L)'
;MNVLSLFDGISTGRLALEMAGLKVDRYMASEIERAPMEISAANWPDIVQLGDVKHIKAADLPKIDLVIGGSPCQGFSRAGRHMNFDDPRSALFFEFSRIVAELRGRNPGLLFMLENVKMKKEWEAVITETMRVQPLHINSSLVSAQNRPRTYWTNIPGVTPPEDRHIKLGDILEPDIDTGGYIAENGLLFDPSISQKARRLVTSENGEVRIKQATRQGYIVAEDGDGINLAFPTSKTRRGRVIKGKSNTLDCACEGQVLKNGIVRRFTVTELERLQTLPDGYTKKGGATKGERIKAIGNGWTAAVIAEIFKKLK
;
A
#
# COMPACT_ATOMS: atom_id res chain seq x y z
N MET A 1 6.50 -24.79 -1.08
CA MET A 1 6.34 -24.29 0.30
C MET A 1 4.88 -24.07 0.64
N ASN A 2 4.52 -24.26 1.92
CA ASN A 2 3.18 -23.94 2.44
C ASN A 2 3.23 -22.56 3.09
N VAL A 3 2.34 -21.66 2.68
CA VAL A 3 2.29 -20.27 3.11
C VAL A 3 0.99 -20.00 3.86
N LEU A 4 1.08 -19.29 4.97
CA LEU A 4 -0.03 -18.71 5.70
C LEU A 4 0.03 -17.19 5.61
N SER A 5 -0.95 -16.59 4.99
CA SER A 5 -1.09 -15.12 4.88
C SER A 5 -2.19 -14.63 5.80
N LEU A 6 -1.83 -13.77 6.72
CA LEU A 6 -2.75 -13.16 7.69
C LEU A 6 -3.06 -11.73 7.25
N PHE A 7 -4.34 -11.33 7.31
CA PHE A 7 -4.82 -10.04 6.78
C PHE A 7 -4.50 -9.90 5.29
N ASP A 8 -4.81 -10.95 4.54
CA ASP A 8 -4.30 -11.21 3.19
C ASP A 8 -4.71 -10.16 2.15
N GLY A 9 -5.85 -9.51 2.34
CA GLY A 9 -6.38 -8.55 1.39
C GLY A 9 -6.64 -9.21 0.03
N ILE A 10 -6.02 -8.65 -1.00
CA ILE A 10 -6.15 -9.11 -2.40
C ILE A 10 -5.06 -10.12 -2.80
N SER A 11 -4.45 -10.82 -1.87
CA SER A 11 -3.39 -11.81 -2.08
C SER A 11 -2.15 -11.26 -2.80
N THR A 12 -1.76 -10.02 -2.47
CA THR A 12 -0.52 -9.44 -2.99
C THR A 12 0.71 -10.27 -2.59
N GLY A 13 0.66 -10.95 -1.43
CA GLY A 13 1.71 -11.89 -1.01
C GLY A 13 1.86 -13.07 -1.95
N ARG A 14 0.76 -13.64 -2.44
CA ARG A 14 0.78 -14.74 -3.43
C ARG A 14 1.39 -14.30 -4.76
N LEU A 15 1.01 -13.11 -5.23
CA LEU A 15 1.61 -12.49 -6.42
C LEU A 15 3.11 -12.27 -6.24
N ALA A 16 3.52 -11.73 -5.08
CA ALA A 16 4.94 -11.46 -4.82
C ALA A 16 5.80 -12.74 -4.77
N LEU A 17 5.27 -13.86 -4.28
CA LEU A 17 5.93 -15.17 -4.31
C LEU A 17 6.15 -15.64 -5.74
N GLU A 18 5.15 -15.48 -6.61
CA GLU A 18 5.28 -15.79 -8.04
C GLU A 18 6.31 -14.88 -8.72
N MET A 19 6.25 -13.56 -8.47
CA MET A 19 7.24 -12.59 -8.98
C MET A 19 8.68 -12.92 -8.52
N ALA A 20 8.84 -13.51 -7.33
CA ALA A 20 10.12 -14.00 -6.82
C ALA A 20 10.54 -15.34 -7.45
N GLY A 21 9.68 -15.98 -8.25
CA GLY A 21 9.94 -17.28 -8.89
C GLY A 21 9.92 -18.43 -7.88
N LEU A 22 9.11 -18.34 -6.83
CA LEU A 22 8.98 -19.36 -5.79
C LEU A 22 7.75 -20.24 -6.04
N LYS A 23 7.94 -21.55 -5.90
CA LYS A 23 6.83 -22.51 -5.98
C LYS A 23 6.08 -22.55 -4.66
N VAL A 24 4.78 -22.25 -4.74
CA VAL A 24 3.83 -22.36 -3.62
C VAL A 24 3.03 -23.65 -3.80
N ASP A 25 3.11 -24.55 -2.84
CA ASP A 25 2.37 -25.82 -2.88
C ASP A 25 0.98 -25.64 -2.26
N ARG A 26 0.87 -24.81 -1.23
CA ARG A 26 -0.40 -24.46 -0.59
C ARG A 26 -0.35 -23.03 -0.06
N TYR A 27 -1.37 -22.23 -0.37
CA TYR A 27 -1.53 -20.88 0.15
C TYR A 27 -2.84 -20.81 0.94
N MET A 28 -2.75 -20.45 2.21
CA MET A 28 -3.88 -20.29 3.11
C MET A 28 -3.96 -18.82 3.53
N ALA A 29 -5.12 -18.22 3.38
CA ALA A 29 -5.36 -16.80 3.59
C ALA A 29 -6.38 -16.56 4.69
N SER A 30 -6.08 -15.66 5.60
CA SER A 30 -7.02 -15.10 6.56
C SER A 30 -7.40 -13.69 6.14
N GLU A 31 -8.65 -13.52 5.75
CA GLU A 31 -9.26 -12.26 5.37
C GLU A 31 -10.75 -12.31 5.75
N ILE A 32 -11.37 -11.17 6.06
CA ILE A 32 -12.77 -11.07 6.43
C ILE A 32 -13.60 -10.16 5.52
N GLU A 33 -12.93 -9.29 4.75
CA GLU A 33 -13.63 -8.40 3.83
C GLU A 33 -13.97 -9.15 2.52
N ARG A 34 -15.27 -9.12 2.13
CA ARG A 34 -15.79 -9.85 0.99
C ARG A 34 -15.09 -9.48 -0.33
N ALA A 35 -14.98 -8.19 -0.65
CA ALA A 35 -14.43 -7.76 -1.93
C ALA A 35 -12.95 -8.14 -2.12
N PRO A 36 -12.03 -7.98 -1.13
CA PRO A 36 -10.69 -8.53 -1.20
C PRO A 36 -10.66 -10.05 -1.42
N MET A 37 -11.51 -10.82 -0.70
CA MET A 37 -11.59 -12.28 -0.86
C MET A 37 -12.04 -12.69 -2.27
N GLU A 38 -13.04 -12.00 -2.85
CA GLU A 38 -13.51 -12.24 -4.22
C GLU A 38 -12.44 -11.93 -5.27
N ILE A 39 -11.69 -10.82 -5.11
CA ILE A 39 -10.56 -10.49 -5.98
C ILE A 39 -9.45 -11.54 -5.85
N SER A 40 -9.14 -11.96 -4.62
CA SER A 40 -8.16 -13.00 -4.34
C SER A 40 -8.54 -14.31 -5.03
N ALA A 41 -9.74 -14.82 -4.79
CA ALA A 41 -10.24 -16.08 -5.36
C ALA A 41 -10.29 -16.06 -6.90
N ALA A 42 -10.62 -14.91 -7.49
CA ALA A 42 -10.67 -14.77 -8.95
C ALA A 42 -9.28 -14.74 -9.62
N ASN A 43 -8.23 -14.34 -8.90
CA ASN A 43 -6.85 -14.42 -9.37
C ASN A 43 -6.20 -15.76 -9.06
N TRP A 44 -6.54 -16.35 -7.91
CA TRP A 44 -5.91 -17.54 -7.33
C TRP A 44 -6.96 -18.49 -6.79
N PRO A 45 -7.61 -19.32 -7.65
CA PRO A 45 -8.69 -20.23 -7.24
C PRO A 45 -8.25 -21.33 -6.25
N ASP A 46 -6.94 -21.55 -6.13
CA ASP A 46 -6.33 -22.56 -5.25
C ASP A 46 -6.11 -22.06 -3.81
N ILE A 47 -6.40 -20.79 -3.52
CA ILE A 47 -6.25 -20.23 -2.17
C ILE A 47 -7.31 -20.79 -1.23
N VAL A 48 -6.84 -21.28 -0.08
CA VAL A 48 -7.71 -21.75 1.00
C VAL A 48 -8.03 -20.58 1.94
N GLN A 49 -9.28 -20.12 1.94
CA GLN A 49 -9.74 -19.05 2.83
C GLN A 49 -10.02 -19.60 4.23
N LEU A 50 -9.43 -18.99 5.26
CA LEU A 50 -9.56 -19.38 6.66
C LEU A 50 -10.45 -18.43 7.48
N GLY A 51 -10.87 -17.29 6.91
CA GLY A 51 -11.70 -16.29 7.59
C GLY A 51 -10.95 -15.48 8.65
N ASP A 52 -11.58 -15.28 9.82
CA ASP A 52 -11.05 -14.40 10.87
C ASP A 52 -9.81 -15.02 11.54
N VAL A 53 -8.74 -14.25 11.60
CA VAL A 53 -7.45 -14.59 12.23
C VAL A 53 -7.60 -15.05 13.68
N LYS A 54 -8.57 -14.54 14.40
CA LYS A 54 -8.85 -14.89 15.81
C LYS A 54 -9.26 -16.38 15.97
N HIS A 55 -9.80 -16.98 14.94
CA HIS A 55 -10.27 -18.36 14.97
C HIS A 55 -9.22 -19.37 14.47
N ILE A 56 -8.09 -18.89 13.98
CA ILE A 56 -7.00 -19.74 13.49
C ILE A 56 -6.30 -20.42 14.66
N LYS A 57 -6.27 -21.72 14.65
CA LYS A 57 -5.50 -22.58 15.58
C LYS A 57 -4.35 -23.20 14.80
N ALA A 58 -3.13 -23.00 15.24
CA ALA A 58 -1.95 -23.57 14.60
C ALA A 58 -1.98 -25.11 14.57
N ALA A 59 -2.68 -25.73 15.53
CA ALA A 59 -2.84 -27.18 15.59
C ALA A 59 -3.61 -27.76 14.38
N ASP A 60 -4.53 -26.99 13.82
CA ASP A 60 -5.40 -27.41 12.71
C ASP A 60 -4.72 -27.20 11.34
N LEU A 61 -3.56 -26.50 11.32
CA LEU A 61 -2.84 -26.21 10.10
C LEU A 61 -1.82 -27.31 9.75
N PRO A 62 -1.56 -27.54 8.47
CA PRO A 62 -0.43 -28.36 8.05
C PRO A 62 0.89 -27.73 8.48
N LYS A 63 2.02 -28.38 8.18
CA LYS A 63 3.32 -27.73 8.33
C LYS A 63 3.36 -26.45 7.49
N ILE A 64 3.57 -25.31 8.13
CA ILE A 64 3.73 -24.00 7.49
C ILE A 64 5.23 -23.69 7.40
N ASP A 65 5.67 -23.24 6.23
CA ASP A 65 7.05 -22.85 5.98
C ASP A 65 7.26 -21.33 6.10
N LEU A 66 6.22 -20.54 5.74
CA LEU A 66 6.26 -19.09 5.75
C LEU A 66 4.93 -18.50 6.26
N VAL A 67 5.00 -17.59 7.23
CA VAL A 67 3.87 -16.75 7.66
C VAL A 67 4.12 -15.32 7.19
N ILE A 68 3.16 -14.74 6.51
CA ILE A 68 3.20 -13.33 6.07
C ILE A 68 1.97 -12.59 6.55
N GLY A 69 2.09 -11.27 6.75
CA GLY A 69 0.93 -10.46 7.11
C GLY A 69 1.23 -8.98 7.25
N GLY A 70 0.17 -8.17 7.13
CA GLY A 70 0.18 -6.75 7.42
C GLY A 70 -0.94 -6.42 8.38
N SER A 71 -0.66 -6.43 9.69
CA SER A 71 -1.72 -6.18 10.68
C SER A 71 -2.30 -4.77 10.54
N PRO A 72 -3.62 -4.58 10.70
CA PRO A 72 -4.24 -3.26 10.62
C PRO A 72 -3.57 -2.25 11.56
N CYS A 73 -3.19 -1.09 11.01
CA CYS A 73 -2.41 -0.06 11.70
C CYS A 73 -3.25 1.02 12.39
N GLN A 74 -4.58 0.91 12.39
CA GLN A 74 -5.48 2.01 12.78
C GLN A 74 -5.33 2.47 14.23
N GLY A 75 -4.74 1.67 15.11
CA GLY A 75 -4.33 2.06 16.48
C GLY A 75 -2.94 2.72 16.55
N PHE A 76 -2.08 2.51 15.56
CA PHE A 76 -0.67 2.93 15.57
C PHE A 76 -0.36 4.11 14.63
N SER A 77 -1.28 4.50 13.72
CA SER A 77 -1.00 5.51 12.70
C SER A 77 -1.02 6.94 13.27
N ARG A 78 -0.18 7.83 12.69
CA ARG A 78 -0.18 9.28 13.00
C ARG A 78 -1.52 9.97 12.73
N ALA A 79 -2.36 9.41 11.89
CA ALA A 79 -3.69 9.93 11.53
C ALA A 79 -4.81 9.38 12.42
N GLY A 80 -4.55 8.29 13.19
CA GLY A 80 -5.47 7.75 14.18
C GLY A 80 -5.47 8.56 15.47
N ARG A 81 -6.60 8.65 16.16
CA ARG A 81 -6.63 9.13 17.55
C ARG A 81 -5.72 8.22 18.34
N HIS A 82 -4.75 8.80 19.08
CA HIS A 82 -3.74 8.11 19.90
C HIS A 82 -4.39 7.17 20.93
N MET A 83 -4.84 6.01 20.48
CA MET A 83 -5.41 4.97 21.34
C MET A 83 -4.33 3.92 21.58
N ASN A 84 -4.15 3.58 22.84
CA ASN A 84 -3.14 2.66 23.38
C ASN A 84 -3.36 1.21 22.88
N PHE A 85 -2.55 0.26 23.35
CA PHE A 85 -2.70 -1.20 23.16
C PHE A 85 -4.08 -1.75 23.52
N ASP A 86 -4.92 -0.98 24.23
CA ASP A 86 -6.33 -1.30 24.51
C ASP A 86 -7.25 -1.12 23.29
N ASP A 87 -6.77 -0.57 22.16
CA ASP A 87 -7.55 -0.53 20.91
C ASP A 87 -7.68 -1.96 20.36
N PRO A 88 -8.90 -2.47 20.15
CA PRO A 88 -9.13 -3.81 19.58
C PRO A 88 -8.41 -4.08 18.26
N ARG A 89 -7.99 -3.03 17.55
CA ARG A 89 -7.27 -3.11 16.28
C ARG A 89 -5.77 -3.34 16.47
N SER A 90 -5.19 -2.92 17.60
CA SER A 90 -3.81 -3.28 18.01
C SER A 90 -3.76 -4.75 18.42
N ALA A 91 -4.85 -5.31 18.96
CA ALA A 91 -4.96 -6.71 19.32
C ALA A 91 -4.67 -7.67 18.16
N LEU A 92 -4.92 -7.22 16.90
CA LEU A 92 -4.68 -8.06 15.72
C LEU A 92 -3.19 -8.30 15.45
N PHE A 93 -2.29 -7.41 15.86
CA PHE A 93 -0.85 -7.70 15.85
C PHE A 93 -0.51 -8.87 16.78
N PHE A 94 -1.13 -8.92 17.97
CA PHE A 94 -0.89 -10.02 18.91
C PHE A 94 -1.43 -11.36 18.40
N GLU A 95 -2.49 -11.37 17.57
CA GLU A 95 -2.92 -12.58 16.88
C GLU A 95 -1.86 -13.07 15.88
N PHE A 96 -1.25 -12.16 15.10
CA PHE A 96 -0.12 -12.52 14.25
C PHE A 96 1.01 -13.14 15.07
N SER A 97 1.41 -12.49 16.16
CA SER A 97 2.48 -12.95 17.05
C SER A 97 2.16 -14.30 17.69
N ARG A 98 0.92 -14.49 18.16
CA ARG A 98 0.45 -15.78 18.73
C ARG A 98 0.60 -16.90 17.73
N ILE A 99 0.09 -16.73 16.51
CA ILE A 99 0.13 -17.75 15.46
C ILE A 99 1.59 -18.08 15.09
N VAL A 100 2.44 -17.08 14.93
CA VAL A 100 3.87 -17.29 14.66
C VAL A 100 4.53 -18.07 15.80
N ALA A 101 4.25 -17.75 17.06
CA ALA A 101 4.83 -18.44 18.21
C ALA A 101 4.37 -19.91 18.28
N GLU A 102 3.07 -20.17 18.10
CA GLU A 102 2.51 -21.53 18.08
C GLU A 102 3.09 -22.38 16.94
N LEU A 103 3.21 -21.81 15.74
CA LEU A 103 3.77 -22.50 14.58
C LEU A 103 5.27 -22.75 14.72
N ARG A 104 6.02 -21.84 15.33
CA ARG A 104 7.46 -22.03 15.65
C ARG A 104 7.69 -23.21 16.60
N GLY A 105 6.80 -23.43 17.56
CA GLY A 105 6.85 -24.59 18.43
C GLY A 105 6.76 -25.91 17.68
N ARG A 106 6.09 -25.92 16.51
CA ARG A 106 5.91 -27.09 15.64
C ARG A 106 6.94 -27.16 14.49
N ASN A 107 7.43 -26.01 14.04
CA ASN A 107 8.44 -25.86 12.99
C ASN A 107 9.47 -24.81 13.39
N PRO A 108 10.61 -25.18 14.01
CA PRO A 108 11.67 -24.23 14.39
C PRO A 108 12.26 -23.46 13.21
N GLY A 109 12.17 -24.02 11.98
CA GLY A 109 12.59 -23.37 10.75
C GLY A 109 11.57 -22.44 10.12
N LEU A 110 10.46 -22.13 10.82
CA LEU A 110 9.43 -21.22 10.31
C LEU A 110 10.01 -19.85 9.98
N LEU A 111 9.75 -19.40 8.75
CA LEU A 111 10.04 -18.04 8.32
C LEU A 111 8.79 -17.17 8.46
N PHE A 112 8.99 -15.87 8.68
CA PHE A 112 7.89 -14.93 8.72
C PHE A 112 8.29 -13.56 8.18
N MET A 113 7.28 -12.79 7.73
CA MET A 113 7.37 -11.38 7.40
C MET A 113 6.11 -10.67 7.90
N LEU A 114 6.30 -9.67 8.75
CA LEU A 114 5.26 -8.73 9.17
C LEU A 114 5.54 -7.37 8.54
N GLU A 115 4.53 -6.76 7.92
CA GLU A 115 4.57 -5.39 7.42
C GLU A 115 3.69 -4.48 8.27
N ASN A 116 4.12 -3.23 8.44
CA ASN A 116 3.24 -2.19 8.97
C ASN A 116 3.66 -0.79 8.48
N VAL A 117 2.82 0.21 8.75
CA VAL A 117 3.14 1.61 8.47
C VAL A 117 4.28 2.10 9.38
N LYS A 118 4.95 3.17 8.96
CA LYS A 118 5.86 3.88 9.83
C LYS A 118 5.09 4.45 11.03
N MET A 119 5.49 4.08 12.24
CA MET A 119 4.84 4.42 13.49
C MET A 119 5.79 5.16 14.45
N LYS A 120 5.32 5.48 15.67
CA LYS A 120 6.18 6.01 16.73
C LYS A 120 7.17 4.94 17.19
N LYS A 121 8.34 5.38 17.66
CA LYS A 121 9.41 4.49 18.12
C LYS A 121 8.98 3.55 19.25
N GLU A 122 8.11 4.02 20.15
CA GLU A 122 7.58 3.24 21.26
C GLU A 122 6.80 2.00 20.75
N TRP A 123 5.98 2.18 19.72
CA TRP A 123 5.21 1.08 19.11
C TRP A 123 6.09 0.14 18.29
N GLU A 124 7.05 0.71 17.55
CA GLU A 124 8.04 -0.05 16.81
C GLU A 124 8.88 -0.94 17.75
N ALA A 125 9.24 -0.43 18.95
CA ALA A 125 9.96 -1.19 19.95
C ALA A 125 9.16 -2.39 20.45
N VAL A 126 7.85 -2.22 20.73
CA VAL A 126 7.01 -3.34 21.20
C VAL A 126 6.92 -4.46 20.15
N ILE A 127 6.73 -4.11 18.87
CA ILE A 127 6.71 -5.11 17.80
C ILE A 127 8.08 -5.80 17.71
N THR A 128 9.16 -5.03 17.78
CA THR A 128 10.54 -5.51 17.72
C THR A 128 10.85 -6.51 18.84
N GLU A 129 10.49 -6.17 20.08
CA GLU A 129 10.66 -7.07 21.24
C GLU A 129 9.83 -8.35 21.11
N THR A 130 8.56 -8.21 20.71
CA THR A 130 7.65 -9.35 20.54
C THR A 130 8.13 -10.31 19.45
N MET A 131 8.50 -9.77 18.30
CA MET A 131 8.94 -10.58 17.16
C MET A 131 10.40 -11.03 17.23
N ARG A 132 11.21 -10.39 18.10
CA ARG A 132 12.65 -10.65 18.33
C ARG A 132 13.50 -10.51 17.06
N VAL A 133 13.16 -9.56 16.21
CA VAL A 133 13.92 -9.20 15.00
C VAL A 133 13.92 -7.68 14.84
N GLN A 134 15.00 -7.14 14.27
CA GLN A 134 15.11 -5.70 14.05
C GLN A 134 14.21 -5.24 12.89
N PRO A 135 13.63 -4.04 12.97
CA PRO A 135 12.83 -3.48 11.92
C PRO A 135 13.68 -3.08 10.71
N LEU A 136 13.18 -3.34 9.52
CA LEU A 136 13.75 -2.89 8.26
C LEU A 136 12.80 -1.87 7.62
N HIS A 137 13.30 -0.68 7.32
CA HIS A 137 12.51 0.37 6.67
C HIS A 137 12.77 0.37 5.17
N ILE A 138 11.71 0.15 4.38
CA ILE A 138 11.77 0.20 2.92
C ILE A 138 10.74 1.19 2.42
N ASN A 139 11.15 2.05 1.47
CA ASN A 139 10.23 2.91 0.74
C ASN A 139 9.93 2.27 -0.62
N SER A 140 8.65 2.11 -0.94
CA SER A 140 8.23 1.59 -2.26
C SER A 140 8.75 2.41 -3.43
N SER A 141 9.14 3.67 -3.20
CA SER A 141 9.72 4.54 -4.23
C SER A 141 10.98 3.96 -4.89
N LEU A 142 11.65 3.01 -4.26
CA LEU A 142 12.79 2.30 -4.84
C LEU A 142 12.39 1.39 -6.01
N VAL A 143 11.18 0.84 -6.00
CA VAL A 143 10.71 -0.14 -7.00
C VAL A 143 9.35 0.22 -7.61
N SER A 144 8.83 1.40 -7.32
CA SER A 144 7.54 1.92 -7.79
C SER A 144 7.57 3.43 -7.95
N ALA A 145 6.60 3.98 -8.65
CA ALA A 145 6.37 5.42 -8.74
C ALA A 145 5.66 5.99 -7.49
N GLN A 146 5.57 5.25 -6.39
CA GLN A 146 4.87 5.64 -5.16
C GLN A 146 5.85 5.89 -4.01
N ASN A 147 5.75 7.06 -3.36
CA ASN A 147 6.41 7.33 -2.08
C ASN A 147 5.59 6.69 -0.95
N ARG A 148 5.94 5.46 -0.56
CA ARG A 148 5.24 4.66 0.45
C ARG A 148 6.24 4.02 1.42
N PRO A 149 6.68 4.74 2.47
CA PRO A 149 7.56 4.16 3.49
C PRO A 149 6.79 3.15 4.35
N ARG A 150 7.39 1.98 4.56
CA ARG A 150 6.89 0.88 5.38
C ARG A 150 7.98 0.29 6.25
N THR A 151 7.58 -0.36 7.32
CA THR A 151 8.45 -1.08 8.24
C THR A 151 8.16 -2.57 8.15
N TYR A 152 9.20 -3.37 8.06
CA TYR A 152 9.13 -4.82 7.94
C TYR A 152 9.89 -5.48 9.09
N TRP A 153 9.31 -6.50 9.69
CA TRP A 153 9.96 -7.38 10.65
C TRP A 153 9.98 -8.79 10.06
N THR A 154 11.17 -9.35 9.87
CA THR A 154 11.32 -10.67 9.26
C THR A 154 12.54 -11.38 9.78
N ASN A 155 12.47 -12.72 9.85
CA ASN A 155 13.61 -13.59 10.12
C ASN A 155 14.18 -14.22 8.83
N ILE A 156 13.71 -13.80 7.66
CA ILE A 156 14.31 -14.21 6.37
C ILE A 156 15.73 -13.62 6.32
N PRO A 157 16.76 -14.44 6.12
CA PRO A 157 18.14 -13.96 6.17
C PRO A 157 18.48 -13.08 4.97
N GLY A 158 19.40 -12.12 5.16
CA GLY A 158 19.97 -11.32 4.08
C GLY A 158 19.02 -10.34 3.40
N VAL A 159 17.88 -10.02 4.01
CA VAL A 159 16.95 -9.01 3.48
C VAL A 159 17.54 -7.61 3.65
N THR A 160 17.60 -6.86 2.56
CA THR A 160 18.04 -5.46 2.50
C THR A 160 17.09 -4.66 1.63
N PRO A 161 17.03 -3.32 1.77
CA PRO A 161 16.30 -2.50 0.83
C PRO A 161 16.74 -2.76 -0.61
N PRO A 162 15.82 -2.84 -1.57
CA PRO A 162 16.16 -3.02 -2.98
C PRO A 162 16.89 -1.80 -3.55
N GLU A 163 17.57 -1.99 -4.65
CA GLU A 163 18.15 -0.89 -5.44
C GLU A 163 17.05 -0.01 -6.03
N ASP A 164 17.36 1.29 -6.17
CA ASP A 164 16.42 2.23 -6.78
C ASP A 164 16.35 1.97 -8.30
N ARG A 165 15.18 1.65 -8.78
CA ARG A 165 14.87 1.44 -10.21
C ARG A 165 14.52 2.74 -10.94
N HIS A 166 14.52 3.88 -10.24
CA HIS A 166 14.26 5.21 -10.79
C HIS A 166 12.92 5.35 -11.54
N ILE A 167 11.92 4.52 -11.23
CA ILE A 167 10.60 4.54 -11.87
C ILE A 167 9.91 5.86 -11.56
N LYS A 168 9.59 6.66 -12.58
CA LYS A 168 8.88 7.92 -12.43
C LYS A 168 7.38 7.73 -12.56
N LEU A 169 6.61 8.69 -12.01
CA LEU A 169 5.15 8.65 -12.11
C LEU A 169 4.69 8.70 -13.58
N GLY A 170 5.37 9.48 -14.42
CA GLY A 170 5.08 9.56 -15.84
C GLY A 170 5.15 8.22 -16.58
N ASP A 171 6.01 7.29 -16.11
CA ASP A 171 6.23 5.98 -16.74
C ASP A 171 5.03 5.03 -16.59
N ILE A 172 4.17 5.29 -15.60
CA ILE A 172 3.04 4.40 -15.29
C ILE A 172 1.67 4.98 -15.65
N LEU A 173 1.62 6.24 -16.07
CA LEU A 173 0.37 6.90 -16.42
C LEU A 173 -0.20 6.35 -17.73
N GLU A 174 -1.52 6.21 -17.79
CA GLU A 174 -2.21 5.92 -19.03
C GLU A 174 -2.04 7.11 -20.02
N PRO A 175 -1.72 6.85 -21.27
CA PRO A 175 -1.43 7.93 -22.25
C PRO A 175 -2.66 8.77 -22.52
N ASP A 176 -3.81 8.12 -22.68
CA ASP A 176 -5.08 8.73 -23.05
C ASP A 176 -6.12 8.47 -21.96
N ILE A 177 -6.79 9.53 -21.56
CA ILE A 177 -7.93 9.48 -20.64
C ILE A 177 -9.10 10.26 -21.22
N ASP A 178 -10.30 9.80 -20.98
CA ASP A 178 -11.49 10.57 -21.30
C ASP A 178 -11.57 11.81 -20.39
N THR A 179 -11.51 12.99 -21.01
CA THR A 179 -11.66 14.29 -20.34
C THR A 179 -13.05 14.89 -20.50
N GLY A 180 -14.00 14.13 -21.02
CA GLY A 180 -15.40 14.54 -21.11
C GLY A 180 -15.95 14.94 -19.73
N GLY A 181 -16.49 16.17 -19.62
CA GLY A 181 -16.99 16.71 -18.35
C GLY A 181 -15.93 17.29 -17.43
N TYR A 182 -14.67 17.37 -17.83
CA TYR A 182 -13.64 18.08 -17.04
C TYR A 182 -13.91 19.59 -17.00
N ILE A 183 -13.50 20.22 -15.90
CA ILE A 183 -13.76 21.63 -15.61
C ILE A 183 -12.55 22.46 -16.02
N ALA A 184 -12.75 23.36 -17.00
CA ALA A 184 -11.72 24.33 -17.38
C ALA A 184 -11.67 25.49 -16.36
N GLU A 185 -10.53 25.67 -15.73
CA GLU A 185 -10.29 26.76 -14.75
C GLU A 185 -8.80 27.14 -14.77
N ASN A 186 -8.49 28.43 -14.82
CA ASN A 186 -7.12 28.97 -14.82
C ASN A 186 -6.17 28.38 -15.91
N GLY A 187 -6.67 28.10 -17.10
CA GLY A 187 -5.89 27.50 -18.18
C GLY A 187 -5.54 26.02 -18.01
N LEU A 188 -6.15 25.35 -17.06
CA LEU A 188 -5.99 23.93 -16.75
C LEU A 188 -7.33 23.20 -16.86
N LEU A 189 -7.28 21.89 -17.06
CA LEU A 189 -8.44 21.00 -16.94
C LEU A 189 -8.41 20.25 -15.61
N PHE A 190 -9.54 20.19 -14.93
CA PHE A 190 -9.67 19.52 -13.63
C PHE A 190 -10.70 18.39 -13.69
N ASP A 191 -10.32 17.24 -13.15
CA ASP A 191 -11.26 16.15 -12.84
C ASP A 191 -12.44 16.69 -12.02
N PRO A 192 -13.70 16.45 -12.43
CA PRO A 192 -14.90 16.99 -11.78
C PRO A 192 -15.05 16.55 -10.31
N SER A 193 -14.42 15.45 -9.90
CA SER A 193 -14.42 15.02 -8.50
C SER A 193 -13.54 15.89 -7.59
N ILE A 194 -12.68 16.75 -8.16
CA ILE A 194 -11.86 17.68 -7.39
C ILE A 194 -12.71 18.88 -6.98
N SER A 195 -12.93 19.07 -5.68
CA SER A 195 -13.78 20.15 -5.16
C SER A 195 -13.26 21.54 -5.58
N GLN A 196 -14.16 22.51 -5.73
CA GLN A 196 -13.80 23.87 -6.05
C GLN A 196 -12.77 24.49 -5.07
N LYS A 197 -12.89 24.16 -3.77
CA LYS A 197 -11.91 24.60 -2.76
C LYS A 197 -10.52 24.04 -3.03
N ALA A 198 -10.44 22.82 -3.51
CA ALA A 198 -9.17 22.17 -3.85
C ALA A 198 -8.60 22.75 -5.16
N ARG A 199 -9.41 22.99 -6.19
CA ARG A 199 -8.96 23.62 -7.45
C ARG A 199 -8.37 25.02 -7.22
N ARG A 200 -8.91 25.81 -6.28
CA ARG A 200 -8.36 27.13 -5.90
C ARG A 200 -6.95 27.10 -5.31
N LEU A 201 -6.40 25.91 -5.00
CA LEU A 201 -5.00 25.77 -4.61
C LEU A 201 -4.05 25.76 -5.82
N VAL A 202 -4.60 25.59 -7.02
CA VAL A 202 -3.84 25.43 -8.26
C VAL A 202 -4.04 26.67 -9.12
N THR A 203 -2.95 27.29 -9.52
CA THR A 203 -2.95 28.40 -10.46
C THR A 203 -1.98 28.11 -11.60
N SER A 204 -2.25 28.67 -12.78
CA SER A 204 -1.31 28.65 -13.90
C SER A 204 -0.95 30.08 -14.26
N GLU A 205 0.34 30.39 -14.19
CA GLU A 205 0.88 31.73 -14.48
C GLU A 205 2.15 31.61 -15.33
N ASN A 206 2.21 32.29 -16.43
CA ASN A 206 3.38 32.29 -17.35
C ASN A 206 3.86 30.86 -17.73
N GLY A 207 2.92 29.93 -17.91
CA GLY A 207 3.24 28.53 -18.23
C GLY A 207 3.65 27.66 -17.05
N GLU A 208 3.73 28.22 -15.84
CA GLU A 208 4.02 27.48 -14.62
C GLU A 208 2.74 27.09 -13.89
N VAL A 209 2.62 25.83 -13.49
CA VAL A 209 1.56 25.35 -12.60
C VAL A 209 2.01 25.46 -11.16
N ARG A 210 1.37 26.32 -10.38
CA ARG A 210 1.71 26.61 -8.99
C ARG A 210 0.69 26.01 -8.05
N ILE A 211 1.17 25.27 -7.03
CA ILE A 211 0.32 24.66 -6.01
C ILE A 211 0.56 25.39 -4.67
N LYS A 212 -0.48 26.03 -4.15
CA LYS A 212 -0.43 26.76 -2.88
C LYS A 212 -0.07 25.85 -1.72
N GLN A 213 0.94 26.23 -0.93
CA GLN A 213 1.32 25.51 0.30
C GLN A 213 2.04 26.43 1.30
N ALA A 214 2.20 25.97 2.54
CA ALA A 214 2.80 26.72 3.65
C ALA A 214 4.33 26.75 3.55
N THR A 215 4.86 27.45 2.55
CA THR A 215 6.29 27.77 2.38
C THR A 215 6.48 29.30 2.42
N ARG A 216 7.74 29.77 2.52
CA ARG A 216 8.04 31.21 2.45
C ARG A 216 7.52 31.83 1.16
N GLN A 217 7.60 31.12 0.04
CA GLN A 217 7.11 31.56 -1.27
C GLN A 217 5.58 31.45 -1.41
N GLY A 218 4.91 30.72 -0.52
CA GLY A 218 3.47 30.51 -0.54
C GLY A 218 2.99 29.41 -1.51
N TYR A 219 3.84 28.93 -2.40
CA TYR A 219 3.52 27.88 -3.38
C TYR A 219 4.74 27.01 -3.70
N ILE A 220 4.49 25.96 -4.49
CA ILE A 220 5.51 25.14 -5.14
C ILE A 220 5.09 24.95 -6.61
N VAL A 221 6.06 24.93 -7.52
CA VAL A 221 5.82 24.65 -8.94
C VAL A 221 5.67 23.15 -9.14
N ALA A 222 4.59 22.73 -9.81
CA ALA A 222 4.39 21.38 -10.28
C ALA A 222 4.73 21.28 -11.77
N GLU A 223 5.34 20.17 -12.14
CA GLU A 223 5.70 19.83 -13.51
C GLU A 223 4.88 18.64 -14.00
N ASP A 224 4.89 18.43 -15.29
CA ASP A 224 4.21 17.28 -15.91
C ASP A 224 4.75 15.96 -15.35
N GLY A 225 3.85 15.08 -14.92
CA GLY A 225 4.20 13.83 -14.24
C GLY A 225 4.46 13.96 -12.73
N ASP A 226 4.25 15.13 -12.10
CA ASP A 226 4.32 15.26 -10.65
C ASP A 226 3.04 14.79 -9.96
N GLY A 227 3.21 14.12 -8.83
CA GLY A 227 2.09 13.79 -7.94
C GLY A 227 1.65 15.02 -7.14
N ILE A 228 0.33 15.25 -7.09
CA ILE A 228 -0.28 16.38 -6.40
C ILE A 228 -1.18 15.86 -5.27
N ASN A 229 -1.20 16.59 -4.15
CA ASN A 229 -2.10 16.32 -3.02
C ASN A 229 -2.86 17.58 -2.63
N LEU A 230 -4.11 17.65 -3.05
CA LEU A 230 -5.01 18.77 -2.78
C LEU A 230 -5.88 18.54 -1.52
N ALA A 231 -5.66 17.49 -0.75
CA ALA A 231 -6.38 17.25 0.49
C ALA A 231 -6.20 18.39 1.49
N PHE A 232 -7.21 18.60 2.33
CA PHE A 232 -7.27 19.69 3.32
C PHE A 232 -7.01 21.07 2.70
N PRO A 233 -7.84 21.52 1.73
CA PRO A 233 -7.58 22.74 0.97
C PRO A 233 -7.59 24.02 1.80
N THR A 234 -8.21 24.01 2.97
CA THR A 234 -8.27 25.14 3.91
C THR A 234 -7.09 25.21 4.90
N SER A 235 -6.23 24.18 4.90
CA SER A 235 -5.08 24.15 5.82
C SER A 235 -4.06 25.25 5.50
N LYS A 236 -3.72 26.06 6.51
CA LYS A 236 -2.72 27.11 6.44
C LYS A 236 -1.29 26.62 6.71
N THR A 237 -1.13 25.39 7.20
CA THR A 237 0.17 24.84 7.60
C THR A 237 0.64 23.69 6.72
N ARG A 238 -0.20 23.20 5.78
CA ARG A 238 0.10 22.03 4.96
C ARG A 238 1.25 22.29 3.99
N ARG A 239 2.21 21.36 4.00
CA ARG A 239 3.34 21.25 3.07
C ARG A 239 3.29 19.92 2.32
N GLY A 240 4.19 19.69 1.37
CA GLY A 240 4.31 18.42 0.63
C GLY A 240 3.10 18.16 -0.28
N ARG A 241 2.56 19.22 -0.90
CA ARG A 241 1.46 19.10 -1.87
C ARG A 241 1.91 18.63 -3.24
N VAL A 242 3.21 18.72 -3.55
CA VAL A 242 3.80 18.21 -4.78
C VAL A 242 4.91 17.25 -4.41
N ILE A 243 4.94 16.11 -5.07
CA ILE A 243 6.03 15.14 -5.02
C ILE A 243 6.56 14.98 -6.44
N LYS A 244 7.81 15.36 -6.63
CA LYS A 244 8.47 15.35 -7.93
C LYS A 244 8.61 13.93 -8.48
N GLY A 245 7.97 13.68 -9.63
CA GLY A 245 8.04 12.43 -10.36
C GLY A 245 7.54 11.18 -9.63
N LYS A 246 6.86 11.34 -8.48
CA LYS A 246 6.31 10.23 -7.68
C LYS A 246 4.90 10.57 -7.19
N SER A 247 4.10 9.57 -6.83
CA SER A 247 2.84 9.78 -6.10
C SER A 247 3.06 9.82 -4.59
N ASN A 248 2.09 10.38 -3.87
CA ASN A 248 1.96 10.18 -2.43
C ASN A 248 1.60 8.72 -2.12
N THR A 249 1.78 8.32 -0.85
CA THR A 249 1.26 7.05 -0.34
C THR A 249 -0.24 6.94 -0.63
N LEU A 250 -0.64 5.86 -1.26
CA LEU A 250 -2.05 5.52 -1.41
C LEU A 250 -2.64 5.15 -0.06
N ASP A 251 -3.76 5.76 0.28
CA ASP A 251 -4.63 5.38 1.40
C ASP A 251 -5.90 4.69 0.86
N CYS A 252 -6.85 4.37 1.74
CA CYS A 252 -8.09 3.70 1.35
C CYS A 252 -8.97 4.50 0.39
N ALA A 253 -8.79 5.82 0.32
CA ALA A 253 -9.57 6.70 -0.56
C ALA A 253 -8.83 7.01 -1.88
N CYS A 254 -7.51 6.81 -1.92
CA CYS A 254 -6.63 7.09 -3.06
C CYS A 254 -6.90 8.48 -3.69
N GLU A 255 -7.05 9.51 -2.83
CA GLU A 255 -7.41 10.87 -3.26
C GLU A 255 -6.24 11.68 -3.86
N GLY A 256 -5.10 11.07 -4.10
CA GLY A 256 -3.98 11.68 -4.80
C GLY A 256 -4.33 12.06 -6.23
N GLN A 257 -3.70 13.13 -6.74
CA GLN A 257 -3.83 13.60 -8.11
C GLN A 257 -2.48 13.58 -8.82
N VAL A 258 -2.53 13.73 -10.13
CA VAL A 258 -1.36 13.95 -10.99
C VAL A 258 -1.61 15.14 -11.89
N LEU A 259 -0.54 15.87 -12.20
CA LEU A 259 -0.50 16.83 -13.29
C LEU A 259 0.04 16.14 -14.54
N LYS A 260 -0.74 16.12 -15.62
CA LYS A 260 -0.32 15.60 -16.93
C LYS A 260 -0.92 16.42 -18.07
N ASN A 261 -0.07 16.99 -18.92
CA ASN A 261 -0.48 17.76 -20.11
C ASN A 261 -1.51 18.87 -19.79
N GLY A 262 -1.29 19.64 -18.71
CA GLY A 262 -2.22 20.66 -18.25
C GLY A 262 -3.52 20.15 -17.61
N ILE A 263 -3.60 18.85 -17.31
CA ILE A 263 -4.74 18.20 -16.67
C ILE A 263 -4.37 17.83 -15.24
N VAL A 264 -5.17 18.29 -14.28
CA VAL A 264 -5.08 17.89 -12.86
C VAL A 264 -6.19 16.88 -12.59
N ARG A 265 -5.82 15.63 -12.38
CA ARG A 265 -6.80 14.54 -12.28
C ARG A 265 -6.44 13.51 -11.21
N ARG A 266 -7.43 12.76 -10.76
CA ARG A 266 -7.19 11.55 -9.97
C ARG A 266 -6.54 10.46 -10.81
N PHE A 267 -5.90 9.51 -10.15
CA PHE A 267 -5.41 8.30 -10.80
C PHE A 267 -6.58 7.42 -11.26
N THR A 268 -6.41 6.77 -12.40
CA THR A 268 -7.30 5.68 -12.81
C THR A 268 -7.06 4.45 -11.94
N VAL A 269 -7.98 3.48 -11.97
CA VAL A 269 -7.77 2.23 -11.19
C VAL A 269 -6.56 1.45 -11.71
N THR A 270 -6.32 1.46 -13.02
CA THR A 270 -5.13 0.84 -13.63
C THR A 270 -3.84 1.49 -13.12
N GLU A 271 -3.80 2.82 -13.05
CA GLU A 271 -2.65 3.53 -12.52
C GLU A 271 -2.42 3.26 -11.02
N LEU A 272 -3.51 3.12 -10.24
CA LEU A 272 -3.42 2.71 -8.84
C LEU A 272 -2.86 1.28 -8.69
N GLU A 273 -3.27 0.36 -9.55
CA GLU A 273 -2.71 -0.99 -9.62
C GLU A 273 -1.21 -0.94 -9.95
N ARG A 274 -0.80 -0.17 -10.95
CA ARG A 274 0.61 0.03 -11.33
C ARG A 274 1.44 0.67 -10.20
N LEU A 275 0.87 1.61 -9.43
CA LEU A 275 1.53 2.19 -8.25
C LEU A 275 1.81 1.15 -7.16
N GLN A 276 0.97 0.12 -7.02
CA GLN A 276 1.22 -1.03 -6.15
C GLN A 276 1.97 -2.16 -6.85
N THR A 277 2.43 -1.93 -8.10
CA THR A 277 3.11 -2.92 -8.94
C THR A 277 2.30 -4.20 -9.15
N LEU A 278 0.98 -4.06 -9.21
CA LEU A 278 0.05 -5.11 -9.61
C LEU A 278 -0.06 -5.12 -11.14
N PRO A 279 -0.37 -6.27 -11.76
CA PRO A 279 -0.76 -6.33 -13.16
C PRO A 279 -2.00 -5.49 -13.46
N ASP A 280 -2.08 -4.90 -14.66
CA ASP A 280 -3.25 -4.16 -15.10
C ASP A 280 -4.51 -5.03 -15.04
N GLY A 281 -5.57 -4.50 -14.44
CA GLY A 281 -6.83 -5.21 -14.28
C GLY A 281 -6.83 -6.28 -13.19
N TYR A 282 -5.80 -6.38 -12.37
CA TYR A 282 -5.71 -7.37 -11.27
C TYR A 282 -6.95 -7.32 -10.36
N THR A 283 -7.39 -6.13 -9.98
CA THR A 283 -8.56 -5.97 -9.10
C THR A 283 -9.89 -5.96 -9.85
N LYS A 284 -9.89 -5.99 -11.19
CA LYS A 284 -11.12 -6.03 -12.00
C LYS A 284 -11.81 -7.39 -11.93
N LYS A 285 -11.05 -8.44 -11.64
CA LYS A 285 -11.56 -9.79 -11.44
C LYS A 285 -12.34 -9.86 -10.12
N GLY A 286 -13.33 -10.75 -10.01
CA GLY A 286 -14.09 -10.96 -8.77
C GLY A 286 -15.31 -10.05 -8.57
N GLY A 287 -15.65 -9.16 -9.52
CA GLY A 287 -16.91 -8.40 -9.49
C GLY A 287 -16.97 -7.24 -8.49
N ALA A 288 -15.85 -6.86 -7.85
CA ALA A 288 -15.79 -5.74 -6.92
C ALA A 288 -16.08 -4.39 -7.62
N THR A 289 -16.81 -3.51 -6.95
CA THR A 289 -17.07 -2.15 -7.42
C THR A 289 -15.80 -1.32 -7.50
N LYS A 290 -15.83 -0.22 -8.29
CA LYS A 290 -14.68 0.71 -8.39
C LYS A 290 -14.20 1.18 -7.01
N GLY A 291 -15.12 1.52 -6.10
CA GLY A 291 -14.77 1.97 -4.75
C GLY A 291 -14.09 0.89 -3.91
N GLU A 292 -14.60 -0.35 -3.96
CA GLU A 292 -14.00 -1.50 -3.26
C GLU A 292 -12.61 -1.82 -3.82
N ARG A 293 -12.42 -1.76 -5.15
CA ARG A 293 -11.11 -1.93 -5.80
C ARG A 293 -10.11 -0.89 -5.32
N ILE A 294 -10.49 0.40 -5.31
CA ILE A 294 -9.64 1.51 -4.83
C ILE A 294 -9.25 1.28 -3.37
N LYS A 295 -10.22 0.93 -2.50
CA LYS A 295 -9.97 0.64 -1.08
C LYS A 295 -9.00 -0.53 -0.92
N ALA A 296 -9.18 -1.61 -1.66
CA ALA A 296 -8.35 -2.80 -1.60
C ALA A 296 -6.90 -2.53 -2.07
N ILE A 297 -6.72 -1.74 -3.14
CA ILE A 297 -5.41 -1.30 -3.63
C ILE A 297 -4.70 -0.43 -2.58
N GLY A 298 -5.41 0.53 -1.99
CA GLY A 298 -4.84 1.44 -0.97
C GLY A 298 -4.38 0.72 0.29
N ASN A 299 -5.11 -0.32 0.72
CA ASN A 299 -4.74 -1.18 1.84
C ASN A 299 -3.65 -2.20 1.49
N GLY A 300 -3.49 -2.52 0.20
CA GLY A 300 -2.56 -3.54 -0.25
C GLY A 300 -1.09 -3.16 -0.15
N TRP A 301 -0.24 -4.15 -0.35
CA TRP A 301 1.22 -3.98 -0.42
C TRP A 301 1.65 -3.53 -1.83
N THR A 302 2.87 -2.97 -1.90
CA THR A 302 3.58 -2.85 -3.17
C THR A 302 4.23 -4.20 -3.49
N ALA A 303 3.68 -4.93 -4.44
CA ALA A 303 4.06 -6.33 -4.73
C ALA A 303 5.56 -6.49 -5.00
N ALA A 304 6.17 -5.56 -5.73
CA ALA A 304 7.60 -5.61 -6.04
C ALA A 304 8.49 -5.50 -4.78
N VAL A 305 8.11 -4.73 -3.74
CA VAL A 305 8.88 -4.68 -2.49
C VAL A 305 8.86 -6.05 -1.82
N ILE A 306 7.69 -6.67 -1.73
CA ILE A 306 7.52 -7.98 -1.11
C ILE A 306 8.27 -9.06 -1.90
N ALA A 307 8.22 -8.99 -3.24
CA ALA A 307 8.96 -9.90 -4.10
C ALA A 307 10.50 -9.81 -3.88
N GLU A 308 11.05 -8.59 -3.69
CA GLU A 308 12.47 -8.42 -3.38
C GLU A 308 12.86 -9.06 -2.03
N ILE A 309 11.99 -8.95 -1.01
CA ILE A 309 12.18 -9.65 0.26
C ILE A 309 12.16 -11.17 0.03
N PHE A 310 11.20 -11.68 -0.73
CA PHE A 310 11.02 -13.11 -0.94
C PHE A 310 12.09 -13.74 -1.85
N LYS A 311 12.78 -12.98 -2.69
CA LYS A 311 13.95 -13.48 -3.44
C LYS A 311 15.04 -14.06 -2.53
N LYS A 312 15.08 -13.66 -1.26
CA LYS A 312 16.01 -14.19 -0.25
C LYS A 312 15.60 -15.55 0.34
N LEU A 313 14.47 -16.09 -0.10
CA LEU A 313 13.99 -17.44 0.27
C LEU A 313 14.57 -18.55 -0.63
N LYS A 314 15.35 -18.18 -1.65
CA LYS A 314 16.03 -19.12 -2.58
C LYS A 314 17.30 -19.68 -1.98
#